data_4abef61102acb171e2642e46a4400867
#
_entry.id   4abef61102acb171e2642e46a4400867
#
_cell.length_a   1.000
_cell.length_b   1.000
_cell.length_c   1.000
_cell.angle_alpha   90.00
_cell.angle_beta   90.00
_cell.angle_gamma   90.00
#
_symmetry.space_group_name_H-M   'P 1'
#
loop_
_entity.id
_entity.type
_entity.pdbx_description
1 polymer ?
#
loop_
_entity_poly.entity_id
_entity_poly.type
_entity_poly.pdbx_seq_one_letter_code
_entity_poly.pdbx_strand_id
1 'polypeptide(L)'
;DSFFGFKLPRGMHKEFADVIQKIAEKQGEVAPDQIMEEFRIEYLDRKEPYHFRKCKITDFESGDQFTTVAVVTYSDHGETKQFEGVGNGPIDAVKRGLEEELGISIKVLDYSEHALTSGSGAQAASYIHLMDQKTGKVTYGVGISSNITRASLRGIFSAVNRLFGDAQ
;
A
#
# COMPACT_ATOMS: atom_id res chain seq x y z
N ASP A 1 -4.89 5.01 -21.64
CA ASP A 1 -4.63 4.18 -20.63
C ASP A 1 -4.12 4.77 -19.32
N SER A 2 -4.15 6.08 -19.14
CA SER A 2 -3.91 6.67 -17.82
C SER A 2 -5.24 7.09 -17.22
N PHE A 3 -5.41 6.79 -15.93
CA PHE A 3 -6.59 7.13 -15.16
C PHE A 3 -6.20 8.27 -14.21
N PHE A 4 -6.56 9.51 -14.57
CA PHE A 4 -6.22 10.72 -13.79
C PHE A 4 -4.72 10.79 -13.43
N GLY A 5 -3.85 10.42 -14.39
CA GLY A 5 -2.40 10.37 -14.16
C GLY A 5 -1.88 9.09 -13.54
N PHE A 6 -2.75 8.21 -13.09
CA PHE A 6 -2.37 6.90 -12.55
C PHE A 6 -2.25 5.88 -13.67
N LYS A 7 -1.28 4.99 -13.55
CA LYS A 7 -1.07 3.88 -14.49
C LYS A 7 -1.25 2.59 -13.71
N LEU A 8 -2.50 2.17 -13.55
CA LEU A 8 -2.83 1.00 -12.77
C LEU A 8 -2.17 -0.24 -13.36
N PRO A 9 -1.54 -1.11 -12.53
CA PRO A 9 -1.05 -2.40 -13.00
C PRO A 9 -2.19 -3.18 -13.65
N ARG A 10 -1.84 -4.01 -14.64
CA ARG A 10 -2.84 -4.76 -15.40
C ARG A 10 -3.77 -5.59 -14.52
N GLY A 11 -3.18 -6.28 -13.52
CA GLY A 11 -3.97 -7.10 -12.61
C GLY A 11 -4.90 -6.29 -11.72
N MET A 12 -4.63 -5.03 -11.51
CA MET A 12 -5.45 -4.16 -10.68
C MET A 12 -6.70 -3.66 -11.41
N HIS A 13 -6.70 -3.68 -12.75
CA HIS A 13 -7.85 -3.21 -13.53
C HIS A 13 -9.13 -3.96 -13.15
N LYS A 14 -9.03 -5.29 -13.02
CA LYS A 14 -10.19 -6.10 -12.64
C LYS A 14 -10.66 -5.79 -11.23
N GLU A 15 -9.73 -5.69 -10.30
CA GLU A 15 -10.08 -5.41 -8.91
C GLU A 15 -10.83 -4.09 -8.77
N PHE A 16 -10.32 -3.04 -9.41
CA PHE A 16 -10.97 -1.74 -9.36
C PHE A 16 -12.28 -1.72 -10.12
N ALA A 17 -12.35 -2.41 -11.26
CA ALA A 17 -13.61 -2.55 -12.00
C ALA A 17 -14.69 -3.21 -11.14
N ASP A 18 -14.33 -4.22 -10.34
CA ASP A 18 -15.28 -4.86 -9.43
C ASP A 18 -15.77 -3.91 -8.34
N VAL A 19 -14.90 -3.03 -7.83
CA VAL A 19 -15.28 -1.99 -6.86
C VAL A 19 -16.33 -1.06 -7.47
N ILE A 20 -16.08 -0.59 -8.68
CA ILE A 20 -17.00 0.33 -9.39
C ILE A 20 -18.31 -0.39 -9.73
N GLN A 21 -18.25 -1.65 -10.13
CA GLN A 21 -19.45 -2.44 -10.46
C GLN A 21 -20.39 -2.56 -9.27
N LYS A 22 -19.87 -2.79 -8.08
CA LYS A 22 -20.69 -2.87 -6.86
C LYS A 22 -21.41 -1.55 -6.56
N ILE A 23 -20.77 -0.43 -6.85
CA ILE A 23 -21.38 0.88 -6.68
C ILE A 23 -22.48 1.09 -7.73
N ALA A 24 -22.19 0.75 -8.97
CA ALA A 24 -23.13 0.87 -10.07
C ALA A 24 -24.41 0.02 -9.84
N GLU A 25 -24.27 -1.14 -9.21
CA GLU A 25 -25.42 -2.00 -8.87
C GLU A 25 -26.36 -1.33 -7.86
N LYS A 26 -25.83 -0.47 -7.01
CA LYS A 26 -26.63 0.21 -5.98
C LYS A 26 -27.26 1.50 -6.46
N GLN A 27 -26.56 2.27 -7.31
CA GLN A 27 -27.00 3.61 -7.69
C GLN A 27 -27.17 3.83 -9.19
N GLY A 28 -26.80 2.84 -10.03
CA GLY A 28 -26.79 2.99 -11.48
C GLY A 28 -25.50 3.56 -12.00
N GLU A 29 -25.58 4.47 -12.96
CA GLU A 29 -24.41 5.03 -13.62
C GLU A 29 -23.49 5.76 -12.64
N VAL A 30 -22.16 5.55 -12.81
CA VAL A 30 -21.12 6.19 -11.98
C VAL A 30 -20.39 7.23 -12.83
N ALA A 31 -20.43 8.50 -12.39
CA ALA A 31 -19.78 9.59 -13.10
C ALA A 31 -18.25 9.52 -12.96
N PRO A 32 -17.48 10.06 -13.92
CA PRO A 32 -16.01 10.04 -13.84
C PRO A 32 -15.43 10.62 -12.57
N ASP A 33 -15.95 11.72 -12.07
CA ASP A 33 -15.47 12.32 -10.82
C ASP A 33 -15.70 11.39 -9.64
N GLN A 34 -16.80 10.66 -9.64
CA GLN A 34 -17.12 9.71 -8.62
C GLN A 34 -16.19 8.49 -8.68
N ILE A 35 -15.81 8.08 -9.90
CA ILE A 35 -14.85 6.99 -10.07
C ILE A 35 -13.52 7.36 -9.40
N MET A 36 -13.04 8.58 -9.59
CA MET A 36 -11.81 9.04 -8.95
C MET A 36 -11.96 9.08 -7.43
N GLU A 37 -13.11 9.55 -6.94
CA GLU A 37 -13.37 9.61 -5.49
C GLU A 37 -13.39 8.21 -4.88
N GLU A 38 -14.00 7.24 -5.56
CA GLU A 38 -14.01 5.85 -5.10
C GLU A 38 -12.61 5.24 -5.12
N PHE A 39 -11.80 5.58 -6.12
CA PHE A 39 -10.40 5.15 -6.15
C PHE A 39 -9.64 5.71 -4.94
N ARG A 40 -9.86 6.97 -4.62
CA ARG A 40 -9.22 7.61 -3.47
C ARG A 40 -9.62 6.93 -2.16
N ILE A 41 -10.91 6.70 -1.96
CA ILE A 41 -11.43 6.07 -0.73
C ILE A 41 -10.93 4.64 -0.60
N GLU A 42 -11.00 3.88 -1.67
CA GLU A 42 -10.67 2.44 -1.63
C GLU A 42 -9.17 2.20 -1.46
N TYR A 43 -8.34 3.01 -2.11
CA TYR A 43 -6.89 2.75 -2.15
C TYR A 43 -6.03 3.81 -1.47
N LEU A 44 -6.28 5.09 -1.68
CA LEU A 44 -5.38 6.16 -1.23
C LEU A 44 -5.63 6.60 0.20
N ASP A 45 -6.89 6.66 0.62
CA ASP A 45 -7.27 7.03 1.98
C ASP A 45 -7.65 5.82 2.83
N ARG A 46 -7.15 4.65 2.47
CA ARG A 46 -7.36 3.42 3.24
C ARG A 46 -6.41 3.39 4.44
N LYS A 47 -6.68 4.26 5.40
CA LYS A 47 -5.81 4.53 6.54
C LYS A 47 -6.28 3.90 7.84
N GLU A 48 -7.38 3.16 7.81
CA GLU A 48 -7.93 2.50 8.98
C GLU A 48 -8.03 1.00 8.75
N PRO A 49 -7.79 0.17 9.75
CA PRO A 49 -7.44 0.54 11.14
C PRO A 49 -5.96 0.88 11.36
N TYR A 50 -5.09 0.59 10.36
CA TYR A 50 -3.65 0.77 10.49
C TYR A 50 -3.19 1.96 9.65
N HIS A 51 -2.79 3.03 10.31
CA HIS A 51 -2.38 4.27 9.64
C HIS A 51 -0.88 4.47 9.75
N PHE A 52 -0.16 4.35 8.64
CA PHE A 52 1.27 4.64 8.58
C PHE A 52 1.52 6.11 8.90
N ARG A 53 2.43 6.39 9.83
CA ARG A 53 2.77 7.76 10.23
C ARG A 53 4.16 8.16 9.76
N LYS A 54 5.18 7.40 10.15
CA LYS A 54 6.56 7.69 9.79
C LYS A 54 7.42 6.46 9.94
N CYS A 55 8.61 6.50 9.32
CA CYS A 55 9.58 5.44 9.53
C CYS A 55 10.99 6.01 9.51
N LYS A 56 11.87 5.29 10.18
CA LYS A 56 13.30 5.52 10.11
C LYS A 56 13.91 4.28 9.45
N ILE A 57 14.62 4.49 8.34
CA ILE A 57 15.27 3.42 7.60
C ILE A 57 16.76 3.54 7.82
N THR A 58 17.40 2.44 8.20
CA THR A 58 18.85 2.38 8.34
C THR A 58 19.38 1.19 7.55
N ASP A 59 20.33 1.43 6.69
CA ASP A 59 20.95 0.40 5.86
C ASP A 59 22.33 0.07 6.41
N PHE A 60 22.64 -1.21 6.45
CA PHE A 60 23.95 -1.72 6.87
C PHE A 60 24.54 -2.55 5.76
N GLU A 61 25.80 -2.28 5.42
CA GLU A 61 26.58 -3.06 4.48
C GLU A 61 27.74 -3.71 5.19
N SER A 62 27.98 -5.00 4.91
CA SER A 62 29.13 -5.71 5.42
C SER A 62 29.55 -6.72 4.35
N GLY A 63 30.62 -6.38 3.59
CA GLY A 63 31.02 -7.16 2.43
C GLY A 63 29.91 -7.16 1.38
N ASP A 64 29.45 -8.34 1.01
CA ASP A 64 28.35 -8.50 0.04
C ASP A 64 26.99 -8.56 0.72
N GLN A 65 26.94 -8.38 2.03
CA GLN A 65 25.71 -8.44 2.80
C GLN A 65 25.09 -7.06 2.93
N PHE A 66 23.79 -6.98 2.71
CA PHE A 66 23.04 -5.74 2.82
C PHE A 66 21.82 -6.00 3.70
N THR A 67 21.66 -5.23 4.76
CA THR A 67 20.56 -5.37 5.70
C THR A 67 19.91 -4.03 5.95
N THR A 68 18.59 -3.99 5.87
CA THR A 68 17.80 -2.80 6.18
C THR A 68 17.05 -3.01 7.47
N VAL A 69 17.13 -2.02 8.36
CA VAL A 69 16.31 -1.97 9.58
C VAL A 69 15.33 -0.81 9.43
N ALA A 70 14.04 -1.11 9.61
CA ALA A 70 12.97 -0.12 9.56
C ALA A 70 12.32 -0.01 10.93
N VAL A 71 12.27 1.22 11.47
CA VAL A 71 11.50 1.52 12.68
C VAL A 71 10.29 2.30 12.22
N VAL A 72 9.11 1.70 12.37
CA VAL A 72 7.85 2.24 11.84
C VAL A 72 6.96 2.69 12.97
N THR A 73 6.47 3.93 12.87
CA THR A 73 5.44 4.46 13.77
C THR A 73 4.12 4.48 13.00
N TYR A 74 3.09 3.92 13.59
CA TYR A 74 1.77 3.83 12.96
C TYR A 74 0.68 3.97 14.03
N SER A 75 -0.55 4.17 13.60
CA SER A 75 -1.71 4.12 14.50
C SER A 75 -2.48 2.83 14.26
N ASP A 76 -2.89 2.19 15.34
CA ASP A 76 -3.73 1.00 15.32
C ASP A 76 -5.03 1.36 16.03
N HIS A 77 -6.12 1.49 15.27
CA HIS A 77 -7.41 1.97 15.79
C HIS A 77 -7.24 3.30 16.56
N GLY A 78 -6.40 4.18 16.03
CA GLY A 78 -6.13 5.49 16.61
C GLY A 78 -5.03 5.51 17.68
N GLU A 79 -4.59 4.37 18.16
CA GLU A 79 -3.53 4.28 19.16
C GLU A 79 -2.15 4.24 18.49
N THR A 80 -1.26 5.12 18.89
CA THR A 80 0.09 5.17 18.34
C THR A 80 0.92 3.99 18.83
N LYS A 81 1.52 3.28 17.89
CA LYS A 81 2.37 2.11 18.13
C LYS A 81 3.63 2.19 17.27
N GLN A 82 4.60 1.39 17.62
CA GLN A 82 5.87 1.33 16.90
C GLN A 82 6.34 -0.11 16.79
N PHE A 83 6.91 -0.47 15.65
CA PHE A 83 7.56 -1.78 15.48
C PHE A 83 8.86 -1.61 14.72
N GLU A 84 9.71 -2.63 14.81
CA GLU A 84 10.95 -2.72 14.07
C GLU A 84 10.91 -3.94 13.15
N GLY A 85 11.38 -3.76 11.93
CA GLY A 85 11.50 -4.84 10.96
C GLY A 85 12.89 -4.86 10.37
N VAL A 86 13.36 -6.05 10.01
CA VAL A 86 14.68 -6.27 9.43
C VAL A 86 14.51 -7.07 8.15
N GLY A 87 15.16 -6.63 7.08
CA GLY A 87 15.04 -7.30 5.78
C GLY A 87 16.10 -6.86 4.79
N ASN A 88 15.88 -7.20 3.52
CA ASN A 88 16.80 -6.93 2.41
C ASN A 88 16.47 -5.63 1.66
N GLY A 89 15.84 -4.70 2.31
CA GLY A 89 15.40 -3.44 1.75
C GLY A 89 14.21 -2.92 2.51
N PRO A 90 13.76 -1.69 2.24
CA PRO A 90 12.67 -1.08 3.01
C PRO A 90 11.36 -1.86 2.95
N ILE A 91 10.97 -2.33 1.76
CA ILE A 91 9.71 -3.06 1.58
C ILE A 91 9.75 -4.37 2.35
N ASP A 92 10.84 -5.15 2.19
CA ASP A 92 10.99 -6.43 2.88
C ASP A 92 11.05 -6.23 4.40
N ALA A 93 11.79 -5.23 4.88
CA ALA A 93 11.91 -4.96 6.31
C ALA A 93 10.56 -4.61 6.93
N VAL A 94 9.78 -3.72 6.30
CA VAL A 94 8.47 -3.33 6.81
C VAL A 94 7.49 -4.49 6.72
N LYS A 95 7.52 -5.26 5.64
CA LYS A 95 6.68 -6.45 5.47
C LYS A 95 6.91 -7.45 6.60
N ARG A 96 8.18 -7.77 6.89
CA ARG A 96 8.52 -8.70 7.98
C ARG A 96 8.12 -8.16 9.35
N GLY A 97 8.32 -6.86 9.57
CA GLY A 97 7.92 -6.21 10.81
C GLY A 97 6.41 -6.25 11.02
N LEU A 98 5.64 -6.00 9.96
CA LEU A 98 4.18 -6.07 10.01
C LEU A 98 3.68 -7.49 10.29
N GLU A 99 4.32 -8.49 9.70
CA GLU A 99 3.97 -9.89 9.94
C GLU A 99 4.08 -10.23 11.42
N GLU A 100 5.17 -9.82 12.05
CA GLU A 100 5.40 -10.08 13.48
C GLU A 100 4.46 -9.23 14.35
N GLU A 101 4.34 -7.96 14.04
CA GLU A 101 3.53 -7.01 14.81
C GLU A 101 2.05 -7.37 14.81
N LEU A 102 1.49 -7.72 13.66
CA LEU A 102 0.06 -7.98 13.49
C LEU A 102 -0.30 -9.47 13.51
N GLY A 103 0.69 -10.36 13.58
CA GLY A 103 0.44 -11.81 13.54
C GLY A 103 -0.12 -12.28 12.21
N ILE A 104 0.32 -11.69 11.11
CA ILE A 104 -0.16 -12.01 9.76
C ILE A 104 0.97 -12.66 8.95
N SER A 105 0.60 -13.31 7.86
CA SER A 105 1.54 -13.89 6.91
C SER A 105 1.19 -13.39 5.53
N ILE A 106 2.08 -12.59 4.95
CA ILE A 106 1.82 -11.92 3.68
C ILE A 106 2.96 -12.13 2.69
N LYS A 107 2.64 -12.05 1.42
CA LYS A 107 3.60 -12.14 0.34
C LYS A 107 3.39 -10.98 -0.63
N VAL A 108 4.47 -10.28 -0.97
CA VAL A 108 4.43 -9.27 -2.03
C VAL A 108 4.55 -10.00 -3.36
N LEU A 109 3.47 -10.02 -4.13
CA LEU A 109 3.42 -10.71 -5.42
C LEU A 109 3.98 -9.85 -6.53
N ASP A 110 3.79 -8.54 -6.44
CA ASP A 110 4.24 -7.60 -7.46
C ASP A 110 4.34 -6.21 -6.88
N TYR A 111 5.17 -5.39 -7.49
CA TYR A 111 5.43 -4.04 -7.08
C TYR A 111 5.78 -3.21 -8.31
N SER A 112 5.15 -2.05 -8.44
CA SER A 112 5.48 -1.11 -9.51
C SER A 112 5.30 0.33 -9.03
N GLU A 113 5.95 1.26 -9.72
CA GLU A 113 5.88 2.67 -9.37
C GLU A 113 6.07 3.54 -10.61
N HIS A 114 5.56 4.75 -10.55
CA HIS A 114 5.81 5.74 -11.61
C HIS A 114 5.59 7.15 -11.05
N ALA A 115 6.15 8.12 -11.74
CA ALA A 115 5.94 9.53 -11.39
C ALA A 115 4.53 9.96 -11.81
N LEU A 116 3.85 10.71 -10.93
CA LEU A 116 2.55 11.30 -11.24
C LEU A 116 2.68 12.64 -11.93
N THR A 117 3.69 13.43 -11.51
CA THR A 117 3.97 14.74 -12.09
C THR A 117 5.46 14.84 -12.35
N SER A 118 5.86 15.78 -13.17
CA SER A 118 7.26 16.06 -13.44
C SER A 118 7.70 17.34 -12.75
N GLY A 119 9.02 17.44 -12.51
CA GLY A 119 9.62 18.63 -11.93
C GLY A 119 9.82 18.55 -10.40
N SER A 120 10.23 19.67 -9.83
CA SER A 120 10.46 19.78 -8.39
C SER A 120 9.16 19.60 -7.64
N GLY A 121 9.13 18.76 -6.63
CA GLY A 121 7.93 18.43 -5.87
C GLY A 121 7.07 17.36 -6.52
N ALA A 122 7.58 16.71 -7.56
CA ALA A 122 6.86 15.61 -8.22
C ALA A 122 6.56 14.50 -7.23
N GLN A 123 5.39 13.87 -7.38
CA GLN A 123 4.97 12.75 -6.55
C GLN A 123 5.10 11.45 -7.33
N ALA A 124 5.31 10.36 -6.59
CA ALA A 124 5.31 9.01 -7.14
C ALA A 124 4.10 8.25 -6.64
N ALA A 125 3.56 7.40 -7.49
CA ALA A 125 2.55 6.42 -7.11
C ALA A 125 3.22 5.06 -7.06
N SER A 126 2.93 4.29 -6.01
CA SER A 126 3.41 2.93 -5.84
C SER A 126 2.23 1.99 -5.72
N TYR A 127 2.30 0.86 -6.38
CA TYR A 127 1.26 -0.18 -6.40
C TYR A 127 1.85 -1.45 -5.82
N ILE A 128 1.24 -1.97 -4.77
CA ILE A 128 1.71 -3.18 -4.09
C ILE A 128 0.63 -4.26 -4.25
N HIS A 129 0.99 -5.38 -4.88
CA HIS A 129 0.12 -6.54 -4.97
C HIS A 129 0.47 -7.49 -3.84
N LEU A 130 -0.46 -7.71 -2.93
CA LEU A 130 -0.21 -8.41 -1.68
C LEU A 130 -1.14 -9.62 -1.55
N MET A 131 -0.61 -10.72 -1.01
CA MET A 131 -1.38 -11.92 -0.73
C MET A 131 -1.36 -12.22 0.76
N ASP A 132 -2.55 -12.52 1.31
CA ASP A 132 -2.67 -13.16 2.61
C ASP A 132 -2.37 -14.65 2.42
N GLN A 133 -1.24 -15.12 2.96
CA GLN A 133 -0.80 -16.48 2.74
C GLN A 133 -1.65 -17.53 3.45
N LYS A 134 -2.43 -17.13 4.45
CA LYS A 134 -3.32 -18.06 5.17
C LYS A 134 -4.59 -18.35 4.40
N THR A 135 -5.13 -17.38 3.69
CA THR A 135 -6.40 -17.51 2.97
C THR A 135 -6.24 -17.58 1.45
N GLY A 136 -5.09 -17.15 0.93
CA GLY A 136 -4.87 -17.02 -0.50
C GLY A 136 -5.50 -15.78 -1.11
N LYS A 137 -6.17 -14.95 -0.32
CA LYS A 137 -6.75 -13.69 -0.83
C LYS A 137 -5.66 -12.74 -1.27
N VAL A 138 -5.90 -12.06 -2.38
CA VAL A 138 -4.97 -11.07 -2.94
C VAL A 138 -5.65 -9.72 -3.06
N THR A 139 -4.86 -8.66 -3.01
CA THR A 139 -5.35 -7.31 -3.23
C THR A 139 -4.22 -6.40 -3.66
N TYR A 140 -4.58 -5.20 -4.13
CA TYR A 140 -3.63 -4.13 -4.40
C TYR A 140 -3.78 -3.04 -3.34
N GLY A 141 -2.67 -2.42 -3.00
CA GLY A 141 -2.64 -1.18 -2.24
C GLY A 141 -1.92 -0.12 -3.05
N VAL A 142 -2.28 1.14 -2.85
CA VAL A 142 -1.67 2.26 -3.57
C VAL A 142 -1.22 3.31 -2.58
N GLY A 143 -0.01 3.81 -2.78
CA GLY A 143 0.53 4.90 -1.99
C GLY A 143 1.07 6.01 -2.86
N ILE A 144 0.96 7.24 -2.39
CA ILE A 144 1.49 8.41 -3.07
C ILE A 144 2.39 9.19 -2.11
N SER A 145 3.55 9.60 -2.60
CA SER A 145 4.45 10.47 -1.85
C SER A 145 5.49 11.05 -2.79
N SER A 146 6.07 12.19 -2.42
CA SER A 146 7.25 12.72 -3.09
C SER A 146 8.49 11.85 -2.85
N ASN A 147 8.44 11.00 -1.82
CA ASN A 147 9.49 10.02 -1.50
C ASN A 147 9.00 8.63 -1.92
N ILE A 148 9.76 7.98 -2.81
CA ILE A 148 9.40 6.67 -3.37
C ILE A 148 9.23 5.59 -2.30
N THR A 149 10.14 5.55 -1.32
CA THR A 149 10.05 4.58 -0.23
C THR A 149 8.77 4.79 0.56
N ARG A 150 8.46 6.04 0.90
CA ARG A 150 7.22 6.35 1.64
C ARG A 150 5.97 6.00 0.83
N ALA A 151 5.98 6.25 -0.48
CA ALA A 151 4.87 5.85 -1.35
C ALA A 151 4.65 4.34 -1.27
N SER A 152 5.73 3.55 -1.31
CA SER A 152 5.65 2.10 -1.22
C SER A 152 5.13 1.63 0.14
N LEU A 153 5.58 2.24 1.23
CA LEU A 153 5.12 1.88 2.57
C LEU A 153 3.64 2.22 2.76
N ARG A 154 3.19 3.36 2.23
CA ARG A 154 1.77 3.70 2.22
C ARG A 154 0.96 2.69 1.41
N GLY A 155 1.51 2.21 0.30
CA GLY A 155 0.90 1.15 -0.50
C GLY A 155 0.76 -0.15 0.26
N ILE A 156 1.78 -0.54 1.02
CA ILE A 156 1.72 -1.75 1.86
C ILE A 156 0.60 -1.61 2.90
N PHE A 157 0.55 -0.48 3.61
CA PHE A 157 -0.49 -0.25 4.62
C PHE A 157 -1.89 -0.22 4.00
N SER A 158 -2.03 0.37 2.80
CA SER A 158 -3.29 0.34 2.06
C SER A 158 -3.72 -1.10 1.79
N ALA A 159 -2.83 -1.93 1.27
CA ALA A 159 -3.13 -3.34 0.99
C ALA A 159 -3.45 -4.13 2.27
N VAL A 160 -2.69 -3.91 3.34
CA VAL A 160 -2.94 -4.58 4.63
C VAL A 160 -4.31 -4.19 5.17
N ASN A 161 -4.68 -2.92 5.10
CA ASN A 161 -6.00 -2.48 5.53
C ASN A 161 -7.12 -3.10 4.69
N ARG A 162 -6.90 -3.25 3.39
CA ARG A 162 -7.89 -3.88 2.51
C ARG A 162 -8.04 -5.38 2.76
N LEU A 163 -6.94 -6.07 3.09
CA LEU A 163 -6.98 -7.51 3.37
C LEU A 163 -7.48 -7.84 4.77
N PHE A 164 -7.10 -7.04 5.76
CA PHE A 164 -7.30 -7.41 7.17
C PHE A 164 -8.19 -6.42 7.94
N GLY A 165 -8.42 -5.23 7.41
CA GLY A 165 -9.14 -4.18 8.12
C GLY A 165 -10.62 -4.46 8.35
N ASP A 166 -11.24 -5.25 7.47
CA ASP A 166 -12.67 -5.55 7.56
C ASP A 166 -12.95 -6.77 8.44
N ALA A 167 -11.94 -7.36 9.04
CA ALA A 167 -12.06 -8.54 9.90
C ALA A 167 -12.43 -8.18 11.35
N GLN A 168 -13.26 -7.15 11.52
CA GLN A 168 -13.64 -6.64 12.83
C GLN A 168 -15.07 -6.97 13.19
#